data_0b030c7fa0296767f294685121d03d02
#
_entry.id   0b030c7fa0296767f294685121d03d02
#
_cell.length_a   1.000
_cell.length_b   1.000
_cell.length_c   1.000
_cell.angle_alpha   90.00
_cell.angle_beta   90.00
_cell.angle_gamma   90.00
#
_symmetry.space_group_name_H-M   'P 1'
#
loop_
_entity.id
_entity.type
_entity.pdbx_description
1 polymer ?
#
loop_
_entity_poly.entity_id
_entity_poly.type
_entity_poly.pdbx_seq_one_letter_code
_entity_poly.pdbx_strand_id
1 'polypeptide(L)'
;PLLYGFRNFRKDLNVVGAVFTFVASESHYSFLRQACEDAGVEALGYLPKCADVEIPSRHLGLSLDEDFCFEEFADRVACLVEEHVDIDRLLAITALPERQPVPRVKEVMRTVSKANLNIAIARDPAFNFSYEENIHFLSTLGKITYFSPLRDDCLPEADFVYLPGGYPELYLSELSMNSGMRESIHSFVEVGGKLLAECGGMMYLCKEIIGTDGNAYPMAGVLPQSATMENMKLRLGYRTLCYKNDVLRGHEFHYSRIVPMESPLPSVAKAFTAKGGQTDTPLYRYKNVLAGYTHLYWGDPCRNDWFIDYLYG
;
A
#
# COMPACT_ATOMS: atom_id res chain seq x y z
N PRO A 1 -20.32 3.27 27.51
CA PRO A 1 -19.19 4.22 27.74
C PRO A 1 -18.50 4.63 26.43
N LEU A 2 -18.21 3.72 25.49
CA LEU A 2 -17.49 4.03 24.24
C LEU A 2 -18.28 5.02 23.38
N LEU A 3 -19.54 4.77 23.07
CA LEU A 3 -20.40 5.65 22.27
C LEU A 3 -20.56 7.04 22.91
N TYR A 4 -20.77 7.06 24.23
CA TYR A 4 -20.84 8.32 24.98
C TYR A 4 -19.51 9.09 24.91
N GLY A 5 -18.39 8.37 25.03
CA GLY A 5 -17.05 8.96 24.87
C GLY A 5 -16.85 9.56 23.48
N PHE A 6 -17.12 8.81 22.41
CA PHE A 6 -16.96 9.30 21.03
C PHE A 6 -17.84 10.52 20.75
N ARG A 7 -19.10 10.50 21.20
CA ARG A 7 -20.02 11.60 20.97
C ARG A 7 -19.65 12.88 21.73
N ASN A 8 -19.15 12.75 22.96
CA ASN A 8 -19.01 13.89 23.88
C ASN A 8 -17.57 14.39 24.02
N PHE A 9 -16.56 13.60 23.63
CA PHE A 9 -15.16 13.98 23.79
C PHE A 9 -14.75 15.17 22.91
N ARG A 10 -15.30 15.26 21.70
CA ARG A 10 -15.03 16.35 20.77
C ARG A 10 -16.32 16.95 20.24
N LYS A 11 -16.45 18.27 20.42
CA LYS A 11 -17.65 19.01 19.98
C LYS A 11 -17.71 19.23 18.46
N ASP A 12 -16.59 19.07 17.77
CA ASP A 12 -16.46 19.19 16.31
C ASP A 12 -16.73 17.86 15.57
N LEU A 13 -16.98 16.77 16.32
CA LEU A 13 -17.39 15.48 15.76
C LEU A 13 -18.91 15.28 15.98
N ASN A 14 -19.60 14.98 14.90
CA ASN A 14 -21.04 14.64 14.94
C ASN A 14 -21.21 13.13 14.74
N VAL A 15 -21.28 12.38 15.83
CA VAL A 15 -21.54 10.93 15.81
C VAL A 15 -23.05 10.72 15.80
N VAL A 16 -23.62 10.45 14.64
CA VAL A 16 -25.08 10.39 14.41
C VAL A 16 -25.65 8.99 14.54
N GLY A 17 -24.87 7.95 14.23
CA GLY A 17 -25.33 6.57 14.24
C GLY A 17 -24.19 5.58 14.51
N ALA A 18 -24.55 4.33 14.80
CA ALA A 18 -23.64 3.23 15.01
C ALA A 18 -24.13 1.95 14.34
N VAL A 19 -23.23 1.25 13.66
CA VAL A 19 -23.38 -0.13 13.22
C VAL A 19 -22.41 -0.99 14.03
N PHE A 20 -22.88 -2.09 14.57
CA PHE A 20 -22.07 -2.98 15.39
C PHE A 20 -21.60 -4.19 14.59
N THR A 21 -20.40 -4.67 14.84
CA THR A 21 -19.87 -5.89 14.22
C THR A 21 -19.67 -6.99 15.26
N PHE A 22 -19.58 -8.25 14.81
CA PHE A 22 -19.41 -9.42 15.67
C PHE A 22 -20.49 -9.58 16.73
N VAL A 23 -21.73 -9.23 16.43
CA VAL A 23 -22.87 -9.41 17.35
C VAL A 23 -23.26 -10.88 17.37
N ALA A 24 -23.32 -11.45 18.58
CA ALA A 24 -23.54 -12.88 18.76
C ALA A 24 -25.00 -13.30 18.67
N SER A 25 -25.96 -12.40 18.98
CA SER A 25 -27.40 -12.69 19.03
C SER A 25 -28.23 -11.42 19.04
N GLU A 26 -29.51 -11.55 18.74
CA GLU A 26 -30.48 -10.46 18.85
C GLU A 26 -30.59 -9.90 20.29
N SER A 27 -30.49 -10.75 21.30
CA SER A 27 -30.42 -10.31 22.71
C SER A 27 -29.17 -9.44 22.96
N HIS A 28 -28.00 -9.80 22.38
CA HIS A 28 -26.81 -8.98 22.48
C HIS A 28 -27.04 -7.63 21.79
N TYR A 29 -27.65 -7.60 20.60
CA TYR A 29 -27.97 -6.36 19.90
C TYR A 29 -28.92 -5.49 20.69
N SER A 30 -29.90 -6.04 21.40
CA SER A 30 -30.83 -5.24 22.21
C SER A 30 -30.12 -4.41 23.29
N PHE A 31 -29.08 -4.95 23.94
CA PHE A 31 -28.24 -4.18 24.87
C PHE A 31 -27.44 -3.08 24.20
N LEU A 32 -26.93 -3.35 22.98
CA LEU A 32 -26.17 -2.35 22.22
C LEU A 32 -27.08 -1.20 21.74
N ARG A 33 -28.32 -1.53 21.35
CA ARG A 33 -29.33 -0.53 20.98
C ARG A 33 -29.69 0.35 22.18
N GLN A 34 -29.91 -0.21 23.39
CA GLN A 34 -30.11 0.58 24.58
C GLN A 34 -28.92 1.50 24.88
N ALA A 35 -27.69 1.02 24.71
CA ALA A 35 -26.49 1.85 24.89
C ALA A 35 -26.40 2.99 23.87
N CYS A 36 -26.94 2.83 22.66
CA CYS A 36 -27.07 3.89 21.69
C CYS A 36 -28.07 4.96 22.14
N GLU A 37 -29.25 4.53 22.62
CA GLU A 37 -30.30 5.42 23.16
C GLU A 37 -29.74 6.25 24.33
N ASP A 38 -29.07 5.63 25.30
CA ASP A 38 -28.43 6.29 26.45
C ASP A 38 -27.35 7.30 26.03
N ALA A 39 -26.63 7.01 24.95
CA ALA A 39 -25.63 7.93 24.40
C ALA A 39 -26.20 8.97 23.43
N GLY A 40 -27.48 8.87 23.06
CA GLY A 40 -28.15 9.72 22.07
C GLY A 40 -27.58 9.53 20.66
N VAL A 41 -27.13 8.33 20.31
CA VAL A 41 -26.64 7.90 19.01
C VAL A 41 -27.66 6.94 18.43
N GLU A 42 -27.94 7.00 17.13
CA GLU A 42 -28.90 6.10 16.50
C GLU A 42 -28.30 4.71 16.26
N ALA A 43 -29.00 3.64 16.62
CA ALA A 43 -28.62 2.29 16.32
C ALA A 43 -29.09 1.91 14.90
N LEU A 44 -28.17 1.80 13.95
CA LEU A 44 -28.46 1.57 12.53
C LEU A 44 -28.48 0.09 12.15
N GLY A 45 -28.06 -0.78 13.05
CA GLY A 45 -28.02 -2.21 12.79
C GLY A 45 -26.75 -2.87 13.29
N TYR A 46 -26.57 -4.11 12.87
CA TYR A 46 -25.39 -4.89 13.25
C TYR A 46 -25.02 -5.94 12.19
N LEU A 47 -23.76 -6.37 12.20
CA LEU A 47 -23.30 -7.51 11.44
C LEU A 47 -23.04 -8.68 12.41
N PRO A 48 -23.72 -9.82 12.22
CA PRO A 48 -23.51 -11.00 13.05
C PRO A 48 -22.10 -11.58 12.81
N LYS A 49 -21.63 -12.41 13.75
CA LYS A 49 -20.47 -13.25 13.49
C LYS A 49 -20.87 -14.32 12.46
N CYS A 50 -20.26 -14.30 11.30
CA CYS A 50 -20.54 -15.20 10.21
C CYS A 50 -19.23 -15.79 9.65
N ALA A 51 -19.09 -17.12 9.71
CA ALA A 51 -17.89 -17.79 9.21
C ALA A 51 -17.75 -17.71 7.69
N ASP A 52 -18.87 -17.58 6.98
CA ASP A 52 -18.90 -17.57 5.52
C ASP A 52 -18.38 -16.25 4.89
N VAL A 53 -18.15 -15.23 5.73
CA VAL A 53 -17.57 -13.93 5.33
C VAL A 53 -16.26 -13.63 6.06
N GLU A 54 -15.57 -14.65 6.53
CA GLU A 54 -14.22 -14.49 7.07
C GLU A 54 -13.21 -14.44 5.90
N ILE A 55 -12.45 -13.36 5.82
CA ILE A 55 -11.28 -13.33 4.92
C ILE A 55 -10.14 -14.04 5.65
N PRO A 56 -9.49 -15.02 5.02
CA PRO A 56 -8.35 -15.68 5.62
C PRO A 56 -7.29 -14.64 6.03
N SER A 57 -6.98 -14.57 7.32
CA SER A 57 -5.91 -13.68 7.79
C SER A 57 -4.60 -14.43 7.82
N ARG A 58 -3.54 -13.82 7.30
CA ARG A 58 -2.15 -14.26 7.44
C ARG A 58 -1.43 -13.36 8.43
N HIS A 59 -0.20 -13.73 8.80
CA HIS A 59 0.63 -12.95 9.72
C HIS A 59 0.84 -11.48 9.30
N LEU A 60 0.62 -11.14 8.04
CA LEU A 60 0.87 -9.83 7.43
C LEU A 60 -0.40 -9.15 6.86
N GLY A 61 -1.57 -9.58 7.28
CA GLY A 61 -2.83 -9.01 6.79
C GLY A 61 -3.73 -10.02 6.10
N LEU A 62 -4.66 -9.52 5.27
CA LEU A 62 -5.60 -10.37 4.54
C LEU A 62 -4.90 -11.06 3.38
N SER A 63 -5.14 -12.37 3.22
CA SER A 63 -4.69 -13.11 2.05
C SER A 63 -5.76 -13.04 0.96
N LEU A 64 -5.40 -12.43 -0.17
CA LEU A 64 -6.18 -12.54 -1.40
C LEU A 64 -5.49 -13.58 -2.30
N ASP A 65 -5.60 -14.84 -1.91
CA ASP A 65 -5.08 -15.96 -2.71
C ASP A 65 -5.85 -16.09 -4.02
N GLU A 66 -5.26 -16.77 -5.01
CA GLU A 66 -5.91 -17.03 -6.31
C GLU A 66 -7.24 -17.78 -6.17
N ASP A 67 -7.39 -18.53 -5.09
CA ASP A 67 -8.61 -19.28 -4.76
C ASP A 67 -9.69 -18.42 -4.06
N PHE A 68 -9.37 -17.16 -3.67
CA PHE A 68 -10.32 -16.27 -3.02
C PHE A 68 -11.18 -15.53 -4.05
N CYS A 69 -12.43 -15.94 -4.17
CA CYS A 69 -13.40 -15.28 -5.03
C CYS A 69 -13.93 -14.01 -4.36
N PHE A 70 -13.35 -12.85 -4.70
CA PHE A 70 -13.73 -11.56 -4.12
C PHE A 70 -15.20 -11.20 -4.41
N GLU A 71 -15.70 -11.49 -5.61
CA GLU A 71 -17.09 -11.19 -5.98
C GLU A 71 -18.09 -11.97 -5.13
N GLU A 72 -17.88 -13.28 -4.92
CA GLU A 72 -18.74 -14.07 -4.06
C GLU A 72 -18.67 -13.62 -2.59
N PHE A 73 -17.49 -13.20 -2.13
CA PHE A 73 -17.34 -12.63 -0.79
C PHE A 73 -18.10 -11.30 -0.67
N ALA A 74 -17.95 -10.41 -1.66
CA ALA A 74 -18.63 -9.12 -1.69
C ALA A 74 -20.15 -9.28 -1.70
N ASP A 75 -20.68 -10.20 -2.50
CA ASP A 75 -22.11 -10.51 -2.55
C ASP A 75 -22.65 -11.00 -1.20
N ARG A 76 -21.92 -11.91 -0.54
CA ARG A 76 -22.31 -12.39 0.81
C ARG A 76 -22.30 -11.27 1.85
N VAL A 77 -21.27 -10.40 1.82
CA VAL A 77 -21.21 -9.24 2.72
C VAL A 77 -22.35 -8.28 2.42
N ALA A 78 -22.66 -8.01 1.14
CA ALA A 78 -23.76 -7.15 0.74
C ALA A 78 -25.09 -7.66 1.28
N CYS A 79 -25.40 -8.96 1.10
CA CYS A 79 -26.60 -9.59 1.65
C CYS A 79 -26.69 -9.42 3.17
N LEU A 80 -25.59 -9.64 3.92
CA LEU A 80 -25.59 -9.45 5.38
C LEU A 80 -25.84 -8.00 5.77
N VAL A 81 -25.28 -7.05 5.03
CA VAL A 81 -25.49 -5.62 5.28
C VAL A 81 -26.94 -5.23 5.00
N GLU A 82 -27.50 -5.64 3.86
CA GLU A 82 -28.90 -5.35 3.50
C GLU A 82 -29.92 -5.96 4.48
N GLU A 83 -29.61 -7.15 5.02
CA GLU A 83 -30.49 -7.84 5.96
C GLU A 83 -30.48 -7.20 7.38
N HIS A 84 -29.34 -6.67 7.80
CA HIS A 84 -29.13 -6.32 9.23
C HIS A 84 -28.86 -4.86 9.48
N VAL A 85 -28.67 -4.03 8.45
CA VAL A 85 -28.38 -2.58 8.59
C VAL A 85 -29.42 -1.76 7.84
N ASP A 86 -29.97 -0.75 8.52
CA ASP A 86 -30.86 0.22 7.89
C ASP A 86 -30.07 1.19 7.00
N ILE A 87 -29.83 0.79 5.76
CA ILE A 87 -29.05 1.55 4.78
C ILE A 87 -29.75 2.84 4.39
N ASP A 88 -31.07 2.82 4.23
CA ASP A 88 -31.83 4.02 3.87
C ASP A 88 -31.71 5.08 4.96
N ARG A 89 -31.79 4.64 6.21
CA ARG A 89 -31.62 5.54 7.35
C ARG A 89 -30.19 6.04 7.47
N LEU A 90 -29.20 5.17 7.26
CA LEU A 90 -27.78 5.54 7.21
C LEU A 90 -27.54 6.66 6.20
N LEU A 91 -28.03 6.50 4.98
CA LEU A 91 -27.91 7.49 3.92
C LEU A 91 -28.63 8.80 4.28
N ALA A 92 -29.82 8.70 4.84
CA ALA A 92 -30.60 9.88 5.21
C ALA A 92 -29.92 10.73 6.30
N ILE A 93 -29.36 10.10 7.35
CA ILE A 93 -28.73 10.85 8.47
C ILE A 93 -27.30 11.33 8.17
N THR A 94 -26.64 10.72 7.18
CA THR A 94 -25.30 11.11 6.75
C THR A 94 -25.31 12.02 5.52
N ALA A 95 -26.49 12.29 4.93
CA ALA A 95 -26.61 13.20 3.81
C ALA A 95 -26.04 14.58 4.17
N LEU A 96 -25.01 14.99 3.47
CA LEU A 96 -24.46 16.34 3.59
C LEU A 96 -25.29 17.29 2.73
N PRO A 97 -25.52 18.56 3.18
CA PRO A 97 -26.07 19.57 2.29
C PRO A 97 -25.20 19.68 1.04
N GLU A 98 -25.85 19.90 -0.13
CA GLU A 98 -25.12 20.10 -1.38
C GLU A 98 -23.94 21.06 -1.17
N ARG A 99 -22.74 20.49 -1.18
CA ARG A 99 -21.55 21.32 -1.18
C ARG A 99 -21.52 22.01 -2.53
N GLN A 100 -21.39 23.33 -2.52
CA GLN A 100 -20.92 24.01 -3.73
C GLN A 100 -19.67 23.29 -4.20
N PRO A 101 -19.58 22.93 -5.50
CA PRO A 101 -18.42 22.24 -6.00
C PRO A 101 -17.19 23.04 -5.56
N VAL A 102 -16.36 22.42 -4.73
CA VAL A 102 -15.03 22.98 -4.44
C VAL A 102 -14.43 23.24 -5.81
N PRO A 103 -14.04 24.48 -6.14
CA PRO A 103 -13.37 24.71 -7.41
C PRO A 103 -12.29 23.67 -7.51
N ARG A 104 -12.39 22.77 -8.50
CA ARG A 104 -11.27 21.87 -8.80
C ARG A 104 -10.08 22.81 -8.91
N VAL A 105 -9.13 22.68 -7.98
CA VAL A 105 -7.84 23.33 -8.11
C VAL A 105 -7.46 23.01 -9.56
N LYS A 106 -7.41 24.04 -10.42
CA LYS A 106 -7.02 23.84 -11.82
C LYS A 106 -5.77 23.01 -11.71
N GLU A 107 -5.83 21.79 -12.19
CA GLU A 107 -4.68 20.92 -12.25
C GLU A 107 -3.59 21.73 -12.94
N VAL A 108 -2.70 22.28 -12.14
CA VAL A 108 -1.44 22.82 -12.62
C VAL A 108 -0.60 21.57 -12.90
N MET A 109 -1.12 20.72 -13.79
CA MET A 109 -0.27 19.77 -14.45
C MET A 109 0.76 20.64 -15.18
N ARG A 110 2.01 20.65 -14.70
CA ARG A 110 3.12 20.93 -15.60
C ARG A 110 2.77 20.14 -16.86
N THR A 111 2.56 20.85 -17.96
CA THR A 111 2.37 20.23 -19.27
C THR A 111 3.69 19.52 -19.58
N VAL A 112 3.86 18.33 -19.01
CA VAL A 112 4.86 17.40 -19.47
C VAL A 112 4.39 17.13 -20.89
N SER A 113 5.10 17.66 -21.86
CA SER A 113 4.94 17.31 -23.28
C SER A 113 4.73 15.80 -23.29
N LYS A 114 3.59 15.28 -23.79
CA LYS A 114 3.21 13.87 -23.73
C LYS A 114 4.39 13.00 -24.13
N ALA A 115 5.25 12.70 -23.17
CA ALA A 115 6.27 11.70 -23.35
C ALA A 115 5.49 10.36 -23.37
N ASN A 116 5.51 9.72 -24.50
CA ASN A 116 4.81 8.45 -24.69
C ASN A 116 5.71 7.34 -24.12
N LEU A 117 5.88 7.34 -22.77
CA LEU A 117 6.73 6.39 -22.09
C LEU A 117 6.12 4.99 -22.14
N ASN A 118 6.97 3.97 -22.31
CA ASN A 118 6.63 2.59 -21.99
C ASN A 118 6.91 2.37 -20.50
N ILE A 119 5.87 2.10 -19.74
CA ILE A 119 5.95 1.96 -18.27
C ILE A 119 5.64 0.51 -17.92
N ALA A 120 6.59 -0.19 -17.33
CA ALA A 120 6.39 -1.55 -16.83
C ALA A 120 6.12 -1.54 -15.33
N ILE A 121 5.04 -2.18 -14.90
CA ILE A 121 4.64 -2.26 -13.48
C ILE A 121 4.52 -3.73 -13.09
N ALA A 122 5.26 -4.14 -12.06
CA ALA A 122 5.10 -5.49 -11.51
C ALA A 122 3.72 -5.62 -10.85
N ARG A 123 3.00 -6.71 -11.20
CA ARG A 123 1.68 -7.00 -10.64
C ARG A 123 1.41 -8.49 -10.65
N ASP A 124 1.51 -9.10 -9.48
CA ASP A 124 1.18 -10.50 -9.21
C ASP A 124 0.98 -10.70 -7.70
N PRO A 125 0.73 -11.91 -7.19
CA PRO A 125 0.57 -12.15 -5.75
C PRO A 125 1.74 -11.70 -4.87
N ALA A 126 2.97 -11.63 -5.40
CA ALA A 126 4.14 -11.14 -4.67
C ALA A 126 4.25 -9.60 -4.68
N PHE A 127 3.67 -8.92 -5.68
CA PHE A 127 3.76 -7.48 -5.90
C PHE A 127 2.38 -6.89 -6.21
N ASN A 128 1.58 -6.66 -5.17
CA ASN A 128 0.17 -6.28 -5.32
C ASN A 128 -0.22 -5.01 -4.57
N PHE A 129 0.73 -4.34 -3.89
CA PHE A 129 0.44 -3.12 -3.16
C PHE A 129 0.93 -1.88 -3.91
N SER A 130 -0.01 -1.14 -4.51
CA SER A 130 0.20 0.18 -5.11
C SER A 130 -1.01 1.07 -4.85
N TYR A 131 -0.79 2.38 -4.76
CA TYR A 131 -1.90 3.33 -4.76
C TYR A 131 -2.47 3.49 -6.16
N GLU A 132 -3.80 3.43 -6.28
CA GLU A 132 -4.48 3.59 -7.56
C GLU A 132 -4.20 4.97 -8.19
N GLU A 133 -4.08 6.01 -7.38
CA GLU A 133 -3.75 7.36 -7.83
C GLU A 133 -2.35 7.44 -8.44
N ASN A 134 -1.38 6.66 -7.90
CA ASN A 134 -0.06 6.56 -8.48
C ASN A 134 -0.12 5.90 -9.87
N ILE A 135 -0.90 4.83 -10.00
CA ILE A 135 -1.12 4.15 -11.28
C ILE A 135 -1.83 5.06 -12.27
N HIS A 136 -2.87 5.76 -11.82
CA HIS A 136 -3.58 6.74 -12.65
C HIS A 136 -2.63 7.83 -13.14
N PHE A 137 -1.78 8.37 -12.26
CA PHE A 137 -0.79 9.36 -12.66
C PHE A 137 0.18 8.80 -13.71
N LEU A 138 0.73 7.60 -13.52
CA LEU A 138 1.58 6.94 -14.52
C LEU A 138 0.89 6.80 -15.87
N SER A 139 -0.41 6.47 -15.88
CA SER A 139 -1.18 6.34 -17.13
C SER A 139 -1.30 7.65 -17.92
N THR A 140 -1.11 8.80 -17.27
CA THR A 140 -1.07 10.10 -17.93
C THR A 140 0.27 10.38 -18.63
N LEU A 141 1.34 9.66 -18.23
CA LEU A 141 2.70 9.82 -18.74
C LEU A 141 3.02 8.89 -19.91
N GLY A 142 2.30 7.77 -20.04
CA GLY A 142 2.58 6.80 -21.09
C GLY A 142 1.72 5.55 -21.05
N LYS A 143 2.16 4.56 -21.81
CA LYS A 143 1.50 3.23 -21.88
C LYS A 143 1.98 2.36 -20.73
N ILE A 144 1.04 1.85 -19.93
CA ILE A 144 1.33 0.88 -18.86
C ILE A 144 1.26 -0.54 -19.42
N THR A 145 2.27 -1.34 -19.10
CA THR A 145 2.31 -2.79 -19.32
C THR A 145 2.58 -3.44 -17.97
N TYR A 146 1.66 -4.30 -17.52
CA TYR A 146 1.87 -5.09 -16.32
C TYR A 146 2.69 -6.34 -16.64
N PHE A 147 3.56 -6.74 -15.71
CA PHE A 147 4.34 -7.97 -15.79
C PHE A 147 4.38 -8.69 -14.44
N SER A 148 4.62 -9.97 -14.46
CA SER A 148 4.68 -10.83 -13.27
C SER A 148 6.10 -11.30 -13.01
N PRO A 149 6.78 -10.82 -11.98
CA PRO A 149 8.06 -11.40 -11.56
C PRO A 149 8.00 -12.89 -11.23
N LEU A 150 6.82 -13.41 -10.88
CA LEU A 150 6.63 -14.85 -10.61
C LEU A 150 6.51 -15.71 -11.87
N ARG A 151 5.95 -15.16 -12.99
CA ARG A 151 5.50 -15.96 -14.12
C ARG A 151 6.14 -15.60 -15.45
N ASP A 152 6.52 -14.34 -15.65
CA ASP A 152 7.12 -13.89 -16.89
C ASP A 152 8.62 -14.13 -16.87
N ASP A 153 9.21 -14.50 -18.01
CA ASP A 153 10.61 -14.84 -18.12
C ASP A 153 11.54 -13.61 -18.12
N CYS A 154 11.03 -12.43 -18.51
CA CYS A 154 11.82 -11.21 -18.60
C CYS A 154 10.96 -9.95 -18.52
N LEU A 155 11.61 -8.80 -18.28
CA LEU A 155 10.96 -7.49 -18.35
C LEU A 155 10.42 -7.21 -19.76
N PRO A 156 9.22 -6.61 -19.88
CA PRO A 156 8.79 -6.01 -21.14
C PRO A 156 9.67 -4.79 -21.46
N GLU A 157 9.68 -4.37 -22.74
CA GLU A 157 10.34 -3.13 -23.14
C GLU A 157 9.77 -1.94 -22.37
N ALA A 158 10.64 -1.19 -21.69
CA ALA A 158 10.21 -0.10 -20.82
C ALA A 158 11.25 1.02 -20.74
N ASP A 159 10.75 2.26 -20.63
CA ASP A 159 11.54 3.45 -20.28
C ASP A 159 11.61 3.64 -18.76
N PHE A 160 10.59 3.16 -18.05
CA PHE A 160 10.48 3.20 -16.59
C PHE A 160 9.87 1.91 -16.03
N VAL A 161 10.45 1.39 -14.96
CA VAL A 161 9.97 0.20 -14.23
C VAL A 161 9.53 0.61 -12.82
N TYR A 162 8.34 0.14 -12.42
CA TYR A 162 7.86 0.27 -11.05
C TYR A 162 7.67 -1.11 -10.42
N LEU A 163 8.42 -1.35 -9.34
CA LEU A 163 8.28 -2.53 -8.48
C LEU A 163 7.55 -2.08 -7.19
N PRO A 164 6.24 -2.26 -7.09
CA PRO A 164 5.46 -1.85 -5.92
C PRO A 164 5.75 -2.74 -4.72
N GLY A 165 5.08 -2.45 -3.61
CA GLY A 165 5.08 -3.32 -2.45
C GLY A 165 4.31 -4.61 -2.66
N GLY A 166 4.38 -5.47 -1.67
CA GLY A 166 3.74 -6.77 -1.64
C GLY A 166 4.44 -7.70 -0.65
N TYR A 167 4.35 -8.98 -0.93
CA TYR A 167 4.80 -10.04 -0.03
C TYR A 167 5.77 -11.01 -0.73
N PRO A 168 6.94 -10.55 -1.23
CA PRO A 168 7.91 -11.43 -1.90
C PRO A 168 8.40 -12.55 -0.98
N GLU A 169 8.38 -12.35 0.33
CA GLU A 169 8.77 -13.36 1.32
C GLU A 169 7.88 -14.59 1.36
N LEU A 170 6.70 -14.55 0.76
CA LEU A 170 5.81 -15.71 0.62
C LEU A 170 6.11 -16.54 -0.65
N TYR A 171 6.92 -16.00 -1.57
CA TYR A 171 7.21 -16.56 -2.89
C TYR A 171 8.72 -16.64 -3.17
N LEU A 172 9.52 -16.84 -2.10
CA LEU A 172 10.99 -16.78 -2.18
C LEU A 172 11.56 -17.81 -3.16
N SER A 173 11.02 -19.02 -3.14
CA SER A 173 11.47 -20.11 -4.02
C SER A 173 11.21 -19.77 -5.49
N GLU A 174 10.00 -19.37 -5.81
CA GLU A 174 9.55 -19.05 -7.17
C GLU A 174 10.33 -17.86 -7.73
N LEU A 175 10.43 -16.78 -6.97
CA LEU A 175 11.20 -15.58 -7.35
C LEU A 175 12.68 -15.88 -7.54
N SER A 176 13.24 -16.72 -6.66
CA SER A 176 14.64 -17.15 -6.73
C SER A 176 14.92 -18.02 -7.97
N MET A 177 14.01 -18.91 -8.35
CA MET A 177 14.14 -19.79 -9.51
C MET A 177 13.98 -19.05 -10.83
N ASN A 178 13.27 -17.94 -10.87
CA ASN A 178 13.07 -17.14 -12.08
C ASN A 178 14.33 -16.30 -12.39
N SER A 179 15.40 -16.96 -12.85
CA SER A 179 16.67 -16.28 -13.16
C SER A 179 16.55 -15.31 -14.33
N GLY A 180 15.71 -15.62 -15.33
CA GLY A 180 15.51 -14.77 -16.51
C GLY A 180 14.96 -13.40 -16.14
N MET A 181 13.93 -13.35 -15.32
CA MET A 181 13.36 -12.07 -14.84
C MET A 181 14.37 -11.31 -13.97
N ARG A 182 15.07 -11.98 -13.05
CA ARG A 182 16.10 -11.36 -12.19
C ARG A 182 17.23 -10.73 -13.01
N GLU A 183 17.76 -11.46 -13.97
CA GLU A 183 18.83 -11.01 -14.88
C GLU A 183 18.35 -9.87 -15.79
N SER A 184 17.11 -9.93 -16.26
CA SER A 184 16.49 -8.88 -17.07
C SER A 184 16.37 -7.56 -16.30
N ILE A 185 15.90 -7.60 -15.04
CA ILE A 185 15.82 -6.42 -14.16
C ILE A 185 17.22 -5.88 -13.88
N HIS A 186 18.16 -6.75 -13.54
CA HIS A 186 19.54 -6.35 -13.29
C HIS A 186 20.14 -5.65 -14.51
N SER A 187 20.01 -6.25 -15.68
CA SER A 187 20.54 -5.73 -16.93
C SER A 187 19.91 -4.38 -17.30
N PHE A 188 18.58 -4.24 -17.11
CA PHE A 188 17.86 -2.97 -17.31
C PHE A 188 18.47 -1.84 -16.48
N VAL A 189 18.77 -2.11 -15.21
CA VAL A 189 19.37 -1.12 -14.30
C VAL A 189 20.82 -0.85 -14.69
N GLU A 190 21.58 -1.87 -15.06
CA GLU A 190 23.00 -1.74 -15.40
C GLU A 190 23.24 -0.85 -16.63
N VAL A 191 22.33 -0.88 -17.62
CA VAL A 191 22.38 0.00 -18.79
C VAL A 191 21.79 1.40 -18.55
N GLY A 192 21.38 1.71 -17.30
CA GLY A 192 20.89 3.03 -16.90
C GLY A 192 19.36 3.19 -16.92
N GLY A 193 18.62 2.10 -16.96
CA GLY A 193 17.16 2.11 -16.85
C GLY A 193 16.68 2.77 -15.55
N LYS A 194 15.57 3.48 -15.60
CA LYS A 194 14.96 4.16 -14.44
C LYS A 194 13.98 3.23 -13.74
N LEU A 195 14.17 3.05 -12.42
CA LEU A 195 13.37 2.10 -11.65
C LEU A 195 13.07 2.65 -10.25
N LEU A 196 11.79 2.63 -9.86
CA LEU A 196 11.34 2.89 -8.49
C LEU A 196 10.90 1.56 -7.86
N ALA A 197 11.39 1.27 -6.65
CA ALA A 197 11.02 0.07 -5.90
C ALA A 197 10.63 0.39 -4.46
N GLU A 198 9.49 -0.13 -4.03
CA GLU A 198 8.91 0.13 -2.71
C GLU A 198 8.75 -1.17 -1.93
N CYS A 199 9.14 -1.18 -0.65
CA CYS A 199 8.93 -2.27 0.30
C CYS A 199 9.35 -3.64 -0.28
N GLY A 200 8.38 -4.51 -0.62
CA GLY A 200 8.65 -5.80 -1.25
C GLY A 200 9.43 -5.69 -2.56
N GLY A 201 9.12 -4.67 -3.38
CA GLY A 201 9.88 -4.38 -4.61
C GLY A 201 11.35 -4.05 -4.33
N MET A 202 11.64 -3.29 -3.26
CA MET A 202 13.01 -3.01 -2.83
C MET A 202 13.70 -4.29 -2.33
N MET A 203 12.99 -5.15 -1.58
CA MET A 203 13.54 -6.44 -1.14
C MET A 203 13.93 -7.33 -2.33
N TYR A 204 13.11 -7.34 -3.39
CA TYR A 204 13.41 -8.08 -4.61
C TYR A 204 14.63 -7.54 -5.38
N LEU A 205 14.94 -6.25 -5.24
CA LEU A 205 16.18 -5.68 -5.80
C LEU A 205 17.44 -6.02 -5.00
N CYS A 206 17.31 -6.49 -3.76
CA CYS A 206 18.47 -6.91 -2.95
C CYS A 206 19.21 -8.07 -3.60
N LYS A 207 20.43 -8.35 -3.13
CA LYS A 207 21.19 -9.52 -3.53
C LYS A 207 20.42 -10.81 -3.24
N GLU A 208 19.78 -10.88 -2.08
CA GLU A 208 19.04 -12.02 -1.59
C GLU A 208 18.03 -11.61 -0.52
N ILE A 209 17.04 -12.47 -0.28
CA ILE A 209 16.17 -12.41 0.90
C ILE A 209 16.44 -13.65 1.74
N ILE A 210 16.76 -13.47 3.02
CA ILE A 210 16.89 -14.55 4.00
C ILE A 210 15.47 -14.79 4.56
N GLY A 211 14.95 -15.99 4.31
CA GLY A 211 13.63 -16.41 4.76
C GLY A 211 13.55 -16.64 6.26
N THR A 212 12.35 -16.95 6.74
CA THR A 212 12.11 -17.35 8.15
C THR A 212 12.75 -18.72 8.47
N ASP A 213 13.05 -19.51 7.46
CA ASP A 213 13.76 -20.79 7.53
C ASP A 213 15.27 -20.64 7.63
N GLY A 214 15.79 -19.40 7.59
CA GLY A 214 17.21 -19.09 7.61
C GLY A 214 17.94 -19.31 6.27
N ASN A 215 17.23 -19.75 5.22
CA ASN A 215 17.82 -19.94 3.90
C ASN A 215 17.89 -18.61 3.15
N ALA A 216 18.98 -18.42 2.38
CA ALA A 216 19.15 -17.27 1.51
C ALA A 216 18.60 -17.59 0.10
N TYR A 217 17.70 -16.76 -0.38
CA TYR A 217 17.10 -16.88 -1.70
C TYR A 217 17.61 -15.74 -2.59
N PRO A 218 18.37 -16.04 -3.65
CA PRO A 218 18.89 -15.03 -4.58
C PRO A 218 17.75 -14.22 -5.22
N MET A 219 17.93 -12.90 -5.26
CA MET A 219 17.01 -11.95 -5.88
C MET A 219 17.69 -11.22 -7.06
N ALA A 220 17.17 -10.09 -7.50
CA ALA A 220 17.69 -9.41 -8.70
C ALA A 220 19.14 -8.88 -8.56
N GLY A 221 19.66 -8.73 -7.34
CA GLY A 221 21.06 -8.39 -7.09
C GLY A 221 21.48 -6.98 -7.53
N VAL A 222 20.53 -6.08 -7.74
CA VAL A 222 20.76 -4.66 -8.08
C VAL A 222 21.36 -3.91 -6.88
N LEU A 223 20.81 -4.15 -5.70
CA LEU A 223 21.29 -3.58 -4.45
C LEU A 223 22.24 -4.61 -3.79
N PRO A 224 23.45 -4.22 -3.37
CA PRO A 224 24.44 -5.15 -2.81
C PRO A 224 24.08 -5.70 -1.42
N GLN A 225 22.98 -5.24 -0.85
CA GLN A 225 22.51 -5.60 0.48
C GLN A 225 21.59 -6.83 0.45
N SER A 226 21.39 -7.46 1.62
CA SER A 226 20.45 -8.55 1.82
C SER A 226 19.30 -8.09 2.69
N ALA A 227 18.08 -8.52 2.37
CA ALA A 227 16.92 -8.38 3.26
C ALA A 227 16.75 -9.67 4.08
N THR A 228 16.13 -9.59 5.27
CA THR A 228 15.85 -10.76 6.09
C THR A 228 14.51 -10.70 6.78
N MET A 229 13.88 -11.88 6.90
CA MET A 229 12.68 -12.14 7.69
C MET A 229 13.01 -12.73 9.06
N GLU A 230 14.27 -12.93 9.40
CA GLU A 230 14.65 -13.39 10.73
C GLU A 230 14.42 -12.30 11.78
N ASN A 231 14.00 -12.71 12.99
CA ASN A 231 13.73 -11.81 14.10
C ASN A 231 12.79 -10.66 13.70
N MET A 232 11.71 -11.00 13.02
CA MET A 232 10.70 -10.08 12.52
C MET A 232 10.24 -9.08 13.57
N LYS A 233 10.26 -7.79 13.20
CA LYS A 233 9.73 -6.73 14.04
C LYS A 233 8.91 -5.78 13.19
N LEU A 234 7.63 -5.62 13.55
CA LEU A 234 6.75 -4.71 12.84
C LEU A 234 7.29 -3.28 12.86
N ARG A 235 7.48 -2.72 11.69
CA ARG A 235 7.67 -1.28 11.45
C ARG A 235 6.44 -0.75 10.73
N LEU A 236 5.76 0.16 11.38
CA LEU A 236 4.49 0.72 10.93
C LEU A 236 4.45 2.22 11.15
N GLY A 237 3.86 2.94 10.20
CA GLY A 237 3.45 4.33 10.38
C GLY A 237 3.75 5.21 9.18
N TYR A 238 3.16 6.40 9.21
CA TYR A 238 3.40 7.41 8.19
C TYR A 238 4.83 7.94 8.24
N ARG A 239 5.38 8.21 7.05
CA ARG A 239 6.71 8.76 6.86
C ARG A 239 6.67 10.01 5.98
N THR A 240 7.54 10.93 6.33
CA THR A 240 7.87 12.08 5.50
C THR A 240 9.35 11.97 5.15
N LEU A 241 9.67 11.90 3.86
CA LEU A 241 11.04 11.83 3.35
C LEU A 241 11.42 13.17 2.75
N CYS A 242 12.49 13.79 3.26
CA CYS A 242 13.09 14.97 2.63
C CYS A 242 14.15 14.49 1.64
N TYR A 243 13.84 14.54 0.35
CA TYR A 243 14.68 14.10 -0.76
C TYR A 243 15.00 15.28 -1.66
N LYS A 244 16.27 15.66 -1.79
CA LYS A 244 16.69 16.90 -2.46
C LYS A 244 15.95 18.11 -1.85
N ASN A 245 15.16 18.81 -2.67
CA ASN A 245 14.36 19.97 -2.25
C ASN A 245 12.88 19.63 -2.02
N ASP A 246 12.52 18.35 -2.13
CA ASP A 246 11.15 17.88 -2.09
C ASP A 246 10.80 17.15 -0.80
N VAL A 247 9.51 17.13 -0.51
CA VAL A 247 8.93 16.43 0.64
C VAL A 247 8.00 15.33 0.14
N LEU A 248 8.49 14.09 0.20
CA LEU A 248 7.75 12.91 -0.18
C LEU A 248 6.98 12.39 1.04
N ARG A 249 5.76 11.91 0.82
CA ARG A 249 4.92 11.34 1.86
C ARG A 249 4.57 9.90 1.53
N GLY A 250 4.44 9.07 2.56
CA GLY A 250 4.06 7.69 2.41
C GLY A 250 3.87 7.02 3.75
N HIS A 251 3.82 5.71 3.74
CA HIS A 251 3.79 4.92 4.96
C HIS A 251 4.71 3.71 4.85
N GLU A 252 5.06 3.14 5.98
CA GLU A 252 5.72 1.85 6.10
C GLU A 252 4.80 0.85 6.76
N PHE A 253 4.84 -0.39 6.27
CA PHE A 253 4.23 -1.55 6.90
C PHE A 253 5.00 -2.78 6.49
N HIS A 254 6.00 -3.18 7.29
CA HIS A 254 6.83 -4.35 7.01
C HIS A 254 7.40 -4.98 8.29
N TYR A 255 7.80 -6.23 8.19
CA TYR A 255 8.45 -6.99 9.27
C TYR A 255 9.92 -7.27 8.97
N SER A 256 10.30 -7.25 7.69
CA SER A 256 11.66 -7.43 7.22
C SER A 256 12.59 -6.30 7.64
N ARG A 257 13.88 -6.56 7.56
CA ARG A 257 14.92 -5.57 7.77
C ARG A 257 16.08 -5.82 6.80
N ILE A 258 16.88 -4.80 6.57
CA ILE A 258 18.15 -4.95 5.86
C ILE A 258 19.18 -5.50 6.83
N VAL A 259 19.95 -6.50 6.39
CA VAL A 259 21.06 -7.08 7.15
C VAL A 259 22.16 -6.02 7.27
N PRO A 260 22.71 -5.79 8.49
CA PRO A 260 23.81 -4.86 8.66
C PRO A 260 25.03 -5.25 7.79
N MET A 261 25.64 -4.26 7.15
CA MET A 261 26.82 -4.40 6.31
C MET A 261 27.96 -3.53 6.83
N GLU A 262 29.22 -3.90 6.54
CA GLU A 262 30.38 -3.06 6.85
C GLU A 262 30.32 -1.71 6.12
N SER A 263 29.83 -1.70 4.88
CA SER A 263 29.65 -0.51 4.05
C SER A 263 28.22 -0.43 3.54
N PRO A 264 27.26 0.06 4.35
CA PRO A 264 25.87 0.16 3.94
C PRO A 264 25.67 1.22 2.86
N LEU A 265 24.72 0.98 1.96
CA LEU A 265 24.29 2.01 1.04
C LEU A 265 23.76 3.23 1.83
N PRO A 266 24.24 4.46 1.54
CA PRO A 266 23.73 5.63 2.22
C PRO A 266 22.30 5.93 1.81
N SER A 267 21.49 6.44 2.75
CA SER A 267 20.20 7.00 2.40
C SER A 267 20.39 8.36 1.71
N VAL A 268 19.67 8.56 0.61
CA VAL A 268 19.64 9.84 -0.11
C VAL A 268 18.55 10.78 0.40
N ALA A 269 17.78 10.37 1.40
CA ALA A 269 16.74 11.18 2.04
C ALA A 269 16.86 11.12 3.57
N LYS A 270 16.33 12.15 4.23
CA LYS A 270 16.08 12.15 5.69
C LYS A 270 14.62 11.79 5.92
N ALA A 271 14.36 10.85 6.81
CA ALA A 271 13.03 10.37 7.10
C ALA A 271 12.53 10.83 8.47
N PHE A 272 11.23 11.15 8.55
CA PHE A 272 10.57 11.61 9.76
C PHE A 272 9.25 10.86 9.97
N THR A 273 8.90 10.62 11.21
CA THR A 273 7.60 10.07 11.61
C THR A 273 6.50 11.14 11.51
N ALA A 274 5.23 10.74 11.59
CA ALA A 274 4.09 11.67 11.64
C ALA A 274 4.16 12.68 12.79
N LYS A 275 4.89 12.36 13.87
CA LYS A 275 5.12 13.24 15.03
C LYS A 275 6.32 14.17 14.87
N GLY A 276 6.99 14.14 13.71
CA GLY A 276 8.15 14.97 13.41
C GLY A 276 9.50 14.45 13.94
N GLY A 277 9.53 13.32 14.64
CA GLY A 277 10.78 12.68 15.06
C GLY A 277 11.51 12.06 13.87
N GLN A 278 12.84 12.25 13.78
CA GLN A 278 13.66 11.62 12.75
C GLN A 278 13.67 10.09 12.96
N THR A 279 13.70 9.35 11.85
CA THR A 279 13.77 7.87 11.82
C THR A 279 14.90 7.42 10.89
N ASP A 280 15.32 6.17 11.06
CA ASP A 280 16.38 5.51 10.31
C ASP A 280 15.88 4.87 8.98
N THR A 281 14.65 5.17 8.57
CA THR A 281 14.07 4.69 7.30
C THR A 281 14.89 5.19 6.11
N PRO A 282 15.52 4.31 5.34
CA PRO A 282 16.34 4.73 4.22
C PRO A 282 15.52 4.88 2.93
N LEU A 283 15.98 5.81 2.06
CA LEU A 283 15.73 5.81 0.63
C LEU A 283 17.08 5.60 -0.05
N TYR A 284 17.26 4.47 -0.69
CA TYR A 284 18.51 4.14 -1.39
C TYR A 284 18.49 4.66 -2.81
N ARG A 285 19.68 5.01 -3.30
CA ARG A 285 19.91 5.30 -4.71
C ARG A 285 21.07 4.46 -5.22
N TYR A 286 20.81 3.73 -6.30
CA TYR A 286 21.83 3.04 -7.08
C TYR A 286 21.61 3.35 -8.55
N LYS A 287 22.59 4.02 -9.21
CA LYS A 287 22.40 4.54 -10.57
C LYS A 287 21.10 5.35 -10.69
N ASN A 288 20.20 4.93 -11.57
CA ASN A 288 18.87 5.52 -11.78
C ASN A 288 17.75 4.77 -11.04
N VAL A 289 18.09 3.97 -10.03
CA VAL A 289 17.14 3.31 -9.13
C VAL A 289 16.93 4.15 -7.88
N LEU A 290 15.67 4.32 -7.48
CA LEU A 290 15.27 4.72 -6.13
C LEU A 290 14.56 3.55 -5.47
N ALA A 291 14.97 3.19 -4.25
CA ALA A 291 14.40 2.04 -3.55
C ALA A 291 14.34 2.29 -2.03
N GLY A 292 13.26 1.88 -1.39
CA GLY A 292 13.10 2.01 0.06
C GLY A 292 11.91 1.23 0.58
N TYR A 293 11.75 1.21 1.93
CA TYR A 293 10.60 0.55 2.56
C TYR A 293 9.31 1.38 2.49
N THR A 294 9.43 2.68 2.27
CA THR A 294 8.27 3.58 2.28
C THR A 294 7.45 3.41 1.00
N HIS A 295 6.16 3.11 1.16
CA HIS A 295 5.18 3.20 0.08
C HIS A 295 4.85 4.67 -0.13
N LEU A 296 5.38 5.27 -1.20
CA LEU A 296 5.26 6.69 -1.48
C LEU A 296 3.93 7.01 -2.16
N TYR A 297 3.25 8.07 -1.69
CA TYR A 297 2.06 8.60 -2.34
C TYR A 297 2.45 9.80 -3.20
N TRP A 298 2.39 9.66 -4.51
CA TRP A 298 2.75 10.65 -5.51
C TRP A 298 1.71 10.84 -6.61
N GLY A 299 0.51 10.27 -6.42
CA GLY A 299 -0.64 10.47 -7.28
C GLY A 299 -1.30 11.86 -7.15
N ASP A 300 -0.88 12.70 -6.17
CA ASP A 300 -1.36 14.08 -6.03
C ASP A 300 -0.67 14.98 -7.07
N PRO A 301 -1.41 15.51 -8.08
CA PRO A 301 -0.83 16.33 -9.14
C PRO A 301 -0.09 17.59 -8.65
N CYS A 302 -0.44 18.07 -7.43
CA CYS A 302 0.20 19.23 -6.82
C CYS A 302 1.53 18.92 -6.12
N ARG A 303 1.93 17.63 -6.03
CA ARG A 303 3.05 17.17 -5.19
C ARG A 303 3.91 16.09 -5.86
N ASN A 304 3.86 15.97 -7.16
CA ASN A 304 4.59 14.96 -7.91
C ASN A 304 5.77 15.50 -8.72
N ASP A 305 6.13 16.76 -8.54
CA ASP A 305 7.25 17.40 -9.26
C ASP A 305 8.56 16.61 -9.11
N TRP A 306 8.84 16.09 -7.91
CA TRP A 306 10.01 15.27 -7.63
C TRP A 306 10.08 14.03 -8.54
N PHE A 307 8.90 13.42 -8.82
CA PHE A 307 8.82 12.22 -9.65
C PHE A 307 9.06 12.56 -11.12
N ILE A 308 8.51 13.69 -11.57
CA ILE A 308 8.77 14.22 -12.91
C ILE A 308 10.27 14.54 -13.06
N ASP A 309 10.87 15.21 -12.09
CA ASP A 309 12.30 15.50 -12.08
C ASP A 309 13.15 14.22 -12.01
N TYR A 310 12.65 13.17 -11.36
CA TYR A 310 13.30 11.85 -11.35
C TYR A 310 13.21 11.17 -12.72
N LEU A 311 12.07 11.25 -13.40
CA LEU A 311 11.87 10.60 -14.70
C LEU A 311 12.63 11.30 -15.83
N TYR A 312 12.79 12.62 -15.80
CA TYR A 312 13.35 13.38 -16.92
C TYR A 312 14.70 14.07 -16.61
N GLY A 313 15.09 14.12 -15.34
CA GLY A 313 16.40 14.61 -14.89
C GLY A 313 17.42 13.49 -14.84
#